data_a947bafc421e45b9462586f8a1462de6
#
_entry.id   a947bafc421e45b9462586f8a1462de6
#
_cell.length_a   1.000
_cell.length_b   1.000
_cell.length_c   1.000
_cell.angle_alpha   90.00
_cell.angle_beta   90.00
_cell.angle_gamma   90.00
#
_symmetry.space_group_name_H-M   'P 1'
#
loop_
_entity.id
_entity.type
_entity.pdbx_description
1 polymer ?
#
loop_
_entity_poly.entity_id
_entity_poly.type
_entity_poly.pdbx_seq_one_letter_code
_entity_poly.pdbx_strand_id
1 'polypeptide(L)'
;ESIKYMLDVEGLVFIISVSKDKSNVQRAISTILGPNFDLKSFTDLSLHLPKQPIKKFTKELFENIKLPKKSKNLIVDSFIFYAESLSLSLKTIEYCVKKIKLCLLNYIKEELPDPNLFSFLVILQSINIDIYEELDSSYQKALEKIKSEYKSLILAQTNGQEEWKKLKTSLETAFAERESKINKAIKDILF
;
A
#
# COMPACT_ATOMS: atom_id res chain seq x y z
N GLU A 1 -27.66 -10.88 -26.71
CA GLU A 1 -28.09 -9.86 -27.74
C GLU A 1 -28.93 -8.73 -27.12
N SER A 2 -29.87 -9.04 -26.21
CA SER A 2 -30.77 -8.02 -25.62
C SER A 2 -30.08 -6.83 -24.96
N ILE A 3 -28.95 -7.03 -24.31
CA ILE A 3 -28.22 -5.94 -23.60
C ILE A 3 -27.59 -4.97 -24.59
N LYS A 4 -27.09 -5.43 -25.74
CA LYS A 4 -26.48 -4.57 -26.75
C LYS A 4 -27.49 -3.55 -27.28
N TYR A 5 -28.71 -3.98 -27.54
CA TYR A 5 -29.79 -3.11 -28.00
C TYR A 5 -30.27 -2.10 -26.93
N MET A 6 -30.15 -2.47 -25.64
CA MET A 6 -30.47 -1.53 -24.55
C MET A 6 -29.42 -0.43 -24.38
N LEU A 7 -28.19 -0.67 -24.85
CA LEU A 7 -27.09 0.29 -24.79
C LEU A 7 -26.94 1.11 -26.09
N ASP A 8 -27.60 0.70 -27.16
CA ASP A 8 -27.58 1.38 -28.48
C ASP A 8 -28.66 2.49 -28.50
N VAL A 9 -28.39 3.56 -27.74
CA VAL A 9 -29.26 4.73 -27.67
C VAL A 9 -28.54 5.87 -28.34
N GLU A 10 -29.18 6.45 -29.38
CA GLU A 10 -28.62 7.53 -30.15
C GLU A 10 -28.25 8.75 -29.25
N GLY A 11 -27.02 9.23 -29.36
CA GLY A 11 -26.50 10.35 -28.57
C GLY A 11 -25.99 9.96 -27.19
N LEU A 12 -26.03 8.68 -26.80
CA LEU A 12 -25.42 8.20 -25.53
C LEU A 12 -24.13 7.42 -25.78
N VAL A 13 -23.12 7.69 -24.96
CA VAL A 13 -21.84 6.97 -24.94
C VAL A 13 -21.71 6.25 -23.59
N PHE A 14 -21.63 4.92 -23.63
CA PHE A 14 -21.42 4.11 -22.45
C PHE A 14 -19.92 3.81 -22.28
N ILE A 15 -19.35 4.15 -21.13
CA ILE A 15 -17.95 3.86 -20.79
C ILE A 15 -17.92 2.74 -19.77
N ILE A 16 -17.37 1.59 -20.14
CA ILE A 16 -17.20 0.44 -19.25
C ILE A 16 -15.72 0.36 -18.86
N SER A 17 -15.41 0.59 -17.58
CA SER A 17 -14.07 0.43 -17.04
C SER A 17 -13.90 -0.99 -16.49
N VAL A 18 -12.90 -1.70 -16.99
CA VAL A 18 -12.57 -3.06 -16.53
C VAL A 18 -11.12 -3.14 -16.06
N SER A 19 -10.89 -3.97 -15.03
CA SER A 19 -9.53 -4.26 -14.56
C SER A 19 -8.71 -4.91 -15.67
N LYS A 20 -7.39 -4.66 -15.68
CA LYS A 20 -6.44 -5.27 -16.62
C LYS A 20 -6.35 -6.80 -16.47
N ASP A 21 -6.74 -7.34 -15.33
CA ASP A 21 -6.81 -8.78 -15.11
C ASP A 21 -8.00 -9.37 -15.87
N LYS A 22 -7.76 -9.60 -17.18
CA LYS A 22 -8.77 -10.13 -18.10
C LYS A 22 -9.32 -11.47 -17.63
N SER A 23 -8.55 -12.29 -16.92
CA SER A 23 -8.96 -13.63 -16.50
C SER A 23 -10.07 -13.56 -15.45
N ASN A 24 -9.94 -12.69 -14.47
CA ASN A 24 -10.94 -12.50 -13.42
C ASN A 24 -12.17 -11.76 -13.93
N VAL A 25 -11.98 -10.75 -14.76
CA VAL A 25 -13.09 -10.01 -15.37
C VAL A 25 -13.88 -10.92 -16.33
N GLN A 26 -13.20 -11.65 -17.20
CA GLN A 26 -13.86 -12.58 -18.12
C GLN A 26 -14.61 -13.68 -17.35
N ARG A 27 -14.01 -14.23 -16.27
CA ARG A 27 -14.66 -15.23 -15.42
C ARG A 27 -15.90 -14.66 -14.72
N ALA A 28 -15.82 -13.47 -14.14
CA ALA A 28 -16.96 -12.83 -13.48
C ALA A 28 -18.11 -12.56 -14.48
N ILE A 29 -17.78 -12.04 -15.65
CA ILE A 29 -18.75 -11.78 -16.71
C ILE A 29 -19.37 -13.10 -17.23
N SER A 30 -18.55 -14.12 -17.47
CA SER A 30 -19.04 -15.44 -17.90
C SER A 30 -19.94 -16.11 -16.89
N THR A 31 -19.74 -15.86 -15.60
CA THR A 31 -20.59 -16.37 -14.52
C THR A 31 -21.97 -15.72 -14.54
N ILE A 32 -22.06 -14.44 -14.89
CA ILE A 32 -23.31 -13.67 -14.87
C ILE A 32 -24.05 -13.78 -16.20
N LEU A 33 -23.33 -13.66 -17.32
CA LEU A 33 -23.89 -13.53 -18.67
C LEU A 33 -23.75 -14.79 -19.54
N GLY A 34 -23.11 -15.83 -19.01
CA GLY A 34 -22.90 -17.11 -19.68
C GLY A 34 -21.49 -17.25 -20.29
N PRO A 35 -21.05 -18.51 -20.53
CA PRO A 35 -19.67 -18.82 -20.93
C PRO A 35 -19.30 -18.30 -22.34
N ASN A 36 -20.29 -18.07 -23.19
CA ASN A 36 -20.08 -17.58 -24.56
C ASN A 36 -20.11 -16.07 -24.69
N PHE A 37 -20.22 -15.34 -23.58
CA PHE A 37 -20.21 -13.90 -23.61
C PHE A 37 -18.81 -13.36 -23.90
N ASP A 38 -18.66 -12.60 -24.98
CA ASP A 38 -17.43 -11.89 -25.32
C ASP A 38 -17.63 -10.37 -25.18
N LEU A 39 -16.89 -9.77 -24.23
CA LEU A 39 -16.94 -8.33 -23.99
C LEU A 39 -16.60 -7.51 -25.24
N LYS A 40 -15.75 -8.05 -26.13
CA LYS A 40 -15.36 -7.35 -27.36
C LYS A 40 -16.54 -7.18 -28.32
N SER A 41 -17.51 -8.08 -28.29
CA SER A 41 -18.71 -7.95 -29.15
C SER A 41 -19.65 -6.81 -28.72
N PHE A 42 -19.44 -6.24 -27.53
CA PHE A 42 -20.22 -5.15 -26.95
C PHE A 42 -19.50 -3.81 -26.93
N THR A 43 -18.24 -3.77 -27.34
CA THR A 43 -17.44 -2.54 -27.31
C THR A 43 -17.00 -2.14 -28.71
N ASP A 44 -17.37 -0.96 -29.13
CA ASP A 44 -16.96 -0.39 -30.44
C ASP A 44 -15.49 0.09 -30.38
N LEU A 45 -15.03 0.52 -29.21
CA LEU A 45 -13.67 1.01 -28.98
C LEU A 45 -13.13 0.47 -27.65
N SER A 46 -11.94 -0.12 -27.69
CA SER A 46 -11.20 -0.54 -26.50
C SER A 46 -9.95 0.29 -26.32
N LEU A 47 -9.90 1.08 -25.25
CA LEU A 47 -8.74 1.89 -24.90
C LEU A 47 -7.97 1.25 -23.74
N HIS A 48 -6.66 1.17 -23.90
CA HIS A 48 -5.77 0.71 -22.84
C HIS A 48 -5.15 1.92 -22.17
N LEU A 49 -5.54 2.19 -20.92
CA LEU A 49 -4.90 3.22 -20.12
C LEU A 49 -3.50 2.75 -19.70
N PRO A 50 -2.45 3.56 -19.94
CA PRO A 50 -1.12 3.23 -19.46
C PRO A 50 -1.12 3.18 -17.93
N LYS A 51 -0.28 2.31 -17.37
CA LYS A 51 -0.04 2.33 -15.91
C LYS A 51 0.52 3.69 -15.52
N GLN A 52 -0.16 4.36 -14.62
CA GLN A 52 0.37 5.60 -14.07
C GLN A 52 1.60 5.29 -13.22
N PRO A 53 2.74 5.99 -13.41
CA PRO A 53 3.94 5.74 -12.64
C PRO A 53 3.68 6.01 -11.16
N ILE A 54 3.83 4.99 -10.31
CA ILE A 54 3.63 5.09 -8.84
C ILE A 54 4.42 6.27 -8.28
N LYS A 55 5.67 6.42 -8.69
CA LYS A 55 6.55 7.50 -8.24
C LYS A 55 5.98 8.90 -8.49
N LYS A 56 5.47 9.15 -9.70
CA LYS A 56 4.90 10.46 -10.06
C LYS A 56 3.63 10.73 -9.26
N PHE A 57 2.70 9.79 -9.24
CA PHE A 57 1.44 9.88 -8.51
C PHE A 57 1.66 10.11 -7.01
N THR A 58 2.58 9.35 -6.41
CA THR A 58 2.91 9.49 -4.99
C THR A 58 3.48 10.88 -4.68
N LYS A 59 4.40 11.38 -5.50
CA LYS A 59 4.99 12.73 -5.30
C LYS A 59 3.91 13.81 -5.33
N GLU A 60 3.00 13.77 -6.29
CA GLU A 60 1.89 14.72 -6.40
C GLU A 60 1.00 14.71 -5.14
N LEU A 61 0.68 13.52 -4.60
CA LEU A 61 -0.10 13.40 -3.36
C LEU A 61 0.61 14.01 -2.14
N PHE A 62 1.94 13.91 -2.09
CA PHE A 62 2.74 14.46 -0.99
C PHE A 62 3.00 15.96 -1.12
N GLU A 63 2.81 16.59 -2.27
CA GLU A 63 3.09 18.03 -2.49
C GLU A 63 2.40 18.92 -1.45
N ASN A 64 1.15 18.63 -1.12
CA ASN A 64 0.33 19.40 -0.19
C ASN A 64 0.58 19.11 1.29
N ILE A 65 1.55 18.24 1.64
CA ILE A 65 1.89 17.95 3.03
C ILE A 65 2.94 18.95 3.52
N LYS A 66 2.60 19.71 4.55
CA LYS A 66 3.49 20.69 5.18
C LYS A 66 4.46 20.00 6.13
N LEU A 67 5.65 19.69 5.67
CA LEU A 67 6.77 19.14 6.43
C LEU A 67 8.07 19.83 6.06
N PRO A 68 9.09 19.84 6.94
CA PRO A 68 10.44 20.21 6.55
C PRO A 68 10.90 19.41 5.34
N LYS A 69 11.45 20.09 4.34
CA LYS A 69 11.77 19.49 3.01
C LYS A 69 12.61 18.20 3.13
N LYS A 70 13.61 18.18 4.03
CA LYS A 70 14.49 17.02 4.24
C LYS A 70 13.70 15.80 4.74
N SER A 71 12.90 15.95 5.78
CA SER A 71 12.10 14.87 6.36
C SER A 71 11.02 14.40 5.40
N LYS A 72 10.38 15.32 4.67
CA LYS A 72 9.41 15.01 3.63
C LYS A 72 10.00 14.11 2.55
N ASN A 73 11.18 14.47 2.03
CA ASN A 73 11.82 13.69 0.97
C ASN A 73 12.14 12.25 1.44
N LEU A 74 12.65 12.09 2.67
CA LEU A 74 12.97 10.77 3.22
C LEU A 74 11.72 9.89 3.34
N ILE A 75 10.60 10.44 3.84
CA ILE A 75 9.33 9.69 3.93
C ILE A 75 8.81 9.33 2.53
N VAL A 76 8.84 10.28 1.59
CA VAL A 76 8.36 10.07 0.23
C VAL A 76 9.17 8.99 -0.49
N ASP A 77 10.50 9.04 -0.38
CA ASP A 77 11.38 8.08 -1.06
C ASP A 77 11.23 6.67 -0.47
N SER A 78 11.17 6.54 0.87
CA SER A 78 10.89 5.25 1.52
C SER A 78 9.51 4.71 1.17
N PHE A 79 8.50 5.57 1.15
CA PHE A 79 7.14 5.16 0.79
C PHE A 79 7.05 4.69 -0.67
N ILE A 80 7.66 5.42 -1.61
CA ILE A 80 7.70 5.03 -3.03
C ILE A 80 8.37 3.67 -3.17
N PHE A 81 9.51 3.46 -2.51
CA PHE A 81 10.22 2.21 -2.55
C PHE A 81 9.33 1.01 -2.17
N TYR A 82 8.62 1.10 -1.03
CA TYR A 82 7.72 0.02 -0.60
C TYR A 82 6.46 -0.09 -1.48
N ALA A 83 5.90 1.03 -1.93
CA ALA A 83 4.74 1.03 -2.81
C ALA A 83 5.02 0.31 -4.14
N GLU A 84 6.23 0.51 -4.71
CA GLU A 84 6.70 -0.19 -5.90
C GLU A 84 7.02 -1.65 -5.63
N SER A 85 7.75 -1.94 -4.54
CA SER A 85 8.10 -3.32 -4.14
C SER A 85 6.87 -4.20 -3.96
N LEU A 86 5.84 -3.68 -3.33
CA LEU A 86 4.60 -4.39 -3.02
C LEU A 86 3.52 -4.23 -4.11
N SER A 87 3.85 -3.58 -5.22
CA SER A 87 2.94 -3.34 -6.36
C SER A 87 1.59 -2.76 -5.95
N LEU A 88 1.59 -1.76 -5.07
CA LEU A 88 0.36 -1.19 -4.53
C LEU A 88 -0.53 -0.57 -5.61
N SER A 89 -1.84 -0.69 -5.44
CA SER A 89 -2.81 0.03 -6.27
C SER A 89 -2.79 1.53 -5.98
N LEU A 90 -3.13 2.37 -6.97
CA LEU A 90 -3.20 3.83 -6.77
C LEU A 90 -4.17 4.21 -5.65
N LYS A 91 -5.27 3.48 -5.51
CA LYS A 91 -6.25 3.68 -4.43
C LYS A 91 -5.64 3.38 -3.06
N THR A 92 -4.85 2.31 -2.95
CA THR A 92 -4.14 1.97 -1.71
C THR A 92 -3.10 3.03 -1.37
N ILE A 93 -2.34 3.51 -2.36
CA ILE A 93 -1.37 4.59 -2.21
C ILE A 93 -2.04 5.86 -1.67
N GLU A 94 -3.15 6.29 -2.28
CA GLU A 94 -3.91 7.47 -1.83
C GLU A 94 -4.37 7.32 -0.38
N TYR A 95 -4.89 6.14 -0.02
CA TYR A 95 -5.31 5.85 1.34
C TYR A 95 -4.16 5.90 2.35
N CYS A 96 -3.00 5.30 2.02
CA CYS A 96 -1.80 5.35 2.85
C CYS A 96 -1.29 6.79 3.02
N VAL A 97 -1.27 7.60 1.95
CA VAL A 97 -0.82 9.00 2.04
C VAL A 97 -1.76 9.83 2.92
N LYS A 98 -3.08 9.59 2.87
CA LYS A 98 -4.04 10.21 3.79
C LYS A 98 -3.74 9.84 5.25
N LYS A 99 -3.44 8.56 5.54
CA LYS A 99 -3.03 8.11 6.88
C LYS A 99 -1.74 8.79 7.34
N ILE A 100 -0.70 8.81 6.48
CA ILE A 100 0.57 9.50 6.76
C ILE A 100 0.29 10.95 7.14
N LYS A 101 -0.53 11.65 6.36
CA LYS A 101 -0.90 13.04 6.64
C LYS A 101 -1.54 13.21 8.00
N LEU A 102 -2.48 12.34 8.37
CA LEU A 102 -3.14 12.38 9.69
C LEU A 102 -2.15 12.11 10.83
N CYS A 103 -1.29 11.10 10.69
CA CYS A 103 -0.25 10.81 11.67
C CYS A 103 0.68 12.02 11.87
N LEU A 104 1.15 12.62 10.79
CA LEU A 104 2.09 13.74 10.85
C LEU A 104 1.46 15.02 11.42
N LEU A 105 0.17 15.25 11.26
CA LEU A 105 -0.53 16.36 11.90
C LEU A 105 -0.52 16.28 13.44
N ASN A 106 -0.52 15.07 13.98
CA ASN A 106 -0.48 14.82 15.43
C ASN A 106 0.95 14.82 15.98
N TYR A 107 1.95 14.63 15.13
CA TYR A 107 3.38 14.49 15.52
C TYR A 107 4.17 15.80 15.54
N ILE A 108 3.54 16.97 15.44
CA ILE A 108 4.19 18.29 15.25
C ILE A 108 5.16 18.68 16.37
N LYS A 109 5.26 17.94 17.48
CA LYS A 109 6.06 18.30 18.65
C LYS A 109 7.21 17.36 19.01
N GLU A 110 7.32 16.19 18.37
CA GLU A 110 8.35 15.18 18.67
C GLU A 110 9.24 14.92 17.44
N GLU A 111 10.39 14.30 17.65
CA GLU A 111 11.25 13.87 16.56
C GLU A 111 10.48 12.94 15.63
N LEU A 112 10.57 13.21 14.32
CA LEU A 112 9.91 12.36 13.32
C LEU A 112 10.40 10.92 13.46
N PRO A 113 9.49 9.94 13.43
CA PRO A 113 9.87 8.54 13.47
C PRO A 113 10.78 8.18 12.28
N ASP A 114 11.51 7.08 12.40
CA ASP A 114 12.30 6.54 11.28
C ASP A 114 11.45 6.48 10.01
N PRO A 115 11.81 7.21 8.95
CA PRO A 115 10.99 7.32 7.75
C PRO A 115 10.75 5.99 7.05
N ASN A 116 11.72 5.08 7.15
CA ASN A 116 11.66 3.76 6.55
C ASN A 116 10.62 2.88 7.28
N LEU A 117 10.79 2.75 8.60
CA LEU A 117 9.86 2.02 9.45
C LEU A 117 8.44 2.59 9.37
N PHE A 118 8.31 3.91 9.48
CA PHE A 118 7.02 4.60 9.44
C PHE A 118 6.27 4.33 8.14
N SER A 119 6.96 4.47 6.99
CA SER A 119 6.36 4.23 5.68
C SER A 119 5.91 2.77 5.53
N PHE A 120 6.75 1.83 5.95
CA PHE A 120 6.41 0.41 5.90
C PHE A 120 5.21 0.06 6.79
N LEU A 121 5.17 0.55 8.03
CA LEU A 121 4.07 0.26 8.96
C LEU A 121 2.72 0.81 8.48
N VAL A 122 2.69 2.00 7.89
CA VAL A 122 1.45 2.55 7.31
C VAL A 122 0.96 1.70 6.14
N ILE A 123 1.87 1.23 5.31
CA ILE A 123 1.54 0.33 4.21
C ILE A 123 1.05 -1.01 4.77
N LEU A 124 1.80 -1.64 5.67
CA LEU A 124 1.45 -2.92 6.29
C LEU A 124 0.06 -2.87 6.92
N GLN A 125 -0.25 -1.85 7.70
CA GLN A 125 -1.57 -1.64 8.29
C GLN A 125 -2.70 -1.55 7.24
N SER A 126 -2.35 -1.12 6.03
CA SER A 126 -3.34 -0.91 4.96
C SER A 126 -3.57 -2.14 4.09
N ILE A 127 -2.58 -3.04 4.00
CA ILE A 127 -2.63 -4.25 3.16
C ILE A 127 -2.80 -5.55 3.96
N ASN A 128 -2.35 -5.57 5.21
CA ASN A 128 -2.41 -6.75 6.07
C ASN A 128 -2.51 -6.32 7.55
N ILE A 129 -3.75 -6.03 7.97
CA ILE A 129 -4.02 -5.57 9.33
C ILE A 129 -3.67 -6.63 10.38
N ASP A 130 -3.82 -7.92 10.06
CA ASP A 130 -3.57 -9.01 11.00
C ASP A 130 -2.09 -9.07 11.40
N ILE A 131 -1.16 -8.95 10.44
CA ILE A 131 0.28 -8.90 10.74
C ILE A 131 0.63 -7.61 11.48
N TYR A 132 -0.03 -6.48 11.14
CA TYR A 132 0.20 -5.22 11.84
C TYR A 132 -0.20 -5.32 13.31
N GLU A 133 -1.34 -5.90 13.64
CA GLU A 133 -1.81 -6.10 15.01
C GLU A 133 -0.98 -7.14 15.77
N GLU A 134 -0.47 -8.15 15.07
CA GLU A 134 0.48 -9.10 15.67
C GLU A 134 1.80 -8.45 16.11
N LEU A 135 2.24 -7.35 15.49
CA LEU A 135 3.42 -6.61 15.95
C LEU A 135 3.27 -6.13 17.40
N ASP A 136 2.04 -5.89 17.83
CA ASP A 136 1.73 -5.45 19.19
C ASP A 136 1.66 -6.60 20.18
N SER A 137 1.10 -7.73 19.78
CA SER A 137 0.81 -8.89 20.63
C SER A 137 1.93 -9.96 20.62
N SER A 138 2.58 -10.16 19.49
CA SER A 138 3.59 -11.19 19.26
C SER A 138 4.58 -10.81 18.18
N TYR A 139 5.52 -9.92 18.51
CA TYR A 139 6.48 -9.34 17.57
C TYR A 139 7.26 -10.40 16.76
N GLN A 140 7.79 -11.45 17.43
CA GLN A 140 8.59 -12.46 16.72
C GLN A 140 7.78 -13.19 15.65
N LYS A 141 6.53 -13.51 15.95
CA LYS A 141 5.63 -14.16 15.01
C LYS A 141 5.29 -13.23 13.84
N ALA A 142 5.01 -11.95 14.14
CA ALA A 142 4.79 -10.94 13.09
C ALA A 142 6.03 -10.76 12.22
N LEU A 143 7.23 -10.72 12.79
CA LEU A 143 8.49 -10.60 12.06
C LEU A 143 8.71 -11.79 11.11
N GLU A 144 8.43 -13.02 11.54
CA GLU A 144 8.53 -14.20 10.67
C GLU A 144 7.52 -14.13 9.50
N LYS A 145 6.29 -13.67 9.74
CA LYS A 145 5.31 -13.44 8.67
C LYS A 145 5.77 -12.34 7.70
N ILE A 146 6.28 -11.22 8.21
CA ILE A 146 6.85 -10.16 7.37
C ILE A 146 8.00 -10.71 6.50
N LYS A 147 8.87 -11.52 7.07
CA LYS A 147 9.97 -12.16 6.32
C LYS A 147 9.43 -13.10 5.24
N SER A 148 8.46 -13.95 5.56
CA SER A 148 7.92 -14.92 4.60
C SER A 148 7.14 -14.27 3.46
N GLU A 149 6.37 -13.22 3.72
CA GLU A 149 5.48 -12.63 2.74
C GLU A 149 6.14 -11.49 1.93
N TYR A 150 6.95 -10.65 2.57
CA TYR A 150 7.40 -9.38 1.95
C TYR A 150 8.88 -9.33 1.62
N LYS A 151 9.73 -10.10 2.29
CA LYS A 151 11.19 -10.04 2.08
C LYS A 151 11.58 -10.26 0.62
N SER A 152 11.04 -11.28 -0.04
CA SER A 152 11.38 -11.58 -1.43
C SER A 152 10.97 -10.45 -2.39
N LEU A 153 9.84 -9.82 -2.15
CA LEU A 153 9.32 -8.69 -2.95
C LEU A 153 10.23 -7.45 -2.79
N ILE A 154 10.66 -7.17 -1.56
CA ILE A 154 11.58 -6.07 -1.25
C ILE A 154 12.95 -6.33 -1.88
N LEU A 155 13.49 -7.54 -1.75
CA LEU A 155 14.79 -7.91 -2.29
C LEU A 155 14.85 -7.91 -3.83
N ALA A 156 13.72 -8.05 -4.51
CA ALA A 156 13.62 -7.98 -5.96
C ALA A 156 13.84 -6.56 -6.53
N GLN A 157 13.81 -5.53 -5.70
CA GLN A 157 14.01 -4.14 -6.12
C GLN A 157 15.50 -3.74 -6.09
N THR A 158 15.84 -2.74 -6.88
CA THR A 158 17.14 -2.07 -6.79
C THR A 158 17.34 -1.53 -5.37
N ASN A 159 18.49 -1.79 -4.77
CA ASN A 159 18.80 -1.50 -3.35
C ASN A 159 17.98 -2.28 -2.32
N GLY A 160 17.22 -3.29 -2.71
CA GLY A 160 16.34 -4.06 -1.82
C GLY A 160 17.04 -4.69 -0.63
N GLN A 161 18.32 -5.12 -0.77
CA GLN A 161 19.10 -5.67 0.35
C GLN A 161 19.37 -4.62 1.44
N GLU A 162 19.74 -3.42 1.05
CA GLU A 162 20.00 -2.32 1.99
C GLU A 162 18.73 -1.89 2.71
N GLU A 163 17.65 -1.70 1.97
CA GLU A 163 16.36 -1.30 2.52
C GLU A 163 15.76 -2.38 3.43
N TRP A 164 15.89 -3.66 3.07
CA TRP A 164 15.49 -4.76 3.94
C TRP A 164 16.30 -4.78 5.25
N LYS A 165 17.62 -4.56 5.19
CA LYS A 165 18.47 -4.50 6.38
C LYS A 165 18.07 -3.34 7.29
N LYS A 166 17.84 -2.14 6.74
CA LYS A 166 17.35 -0.98 7.48
C LYS A 166 16.02 -1.27 8.17
N LEU A 167 15.04 -1.77 7.41
CA LEU A 167 13.71 -2.10 7.94
C LEU A 167 13.80 -3.10 9.09
N LYS A 168 14.53 -4.19 8.92
CA LYS A 168 14.73 -5.21 9.95
C LYS A 168 15.34 -4.60 11.22
N THR A 169 16.40 -3.83 11.08
CA THR A 169 17.07 -3.17 12.22
C THR A 169 16.12 -2.19 12.92
N SER A 170 15.38 -1.38 12.19
CA SER A 170 14.43 -0.42 12.76
C SER A 170 13.28 -1.12 13.50
N LEU A 171 12.76 -2.23 12.96
CA LEU A 171 11.77 -3.06 13.64
C LEU A 171 12.32 -3.64 14.96
N GLU A 172 13.51 -4.24 14.92
CA GLU A 172 14.16 -4.83 16.10
C GLU A 172 14.45 -3.80 17.19
N THR A 173 14.90 -2.60 16.79
CA THR A 173 15.18 -1.49 17.73
C THR A 173 13.89 -0.98 18.38
N ALA A 174 12.85 -0.70 17.59
CA ALA A 174 11.58 -0.20 18.10
C ALA A 174 10.94 -1.19 19.09
N PHE A 175 11.09 -2.49 18.85
CA PHE A 175 10.58 -3.51 19.75
C PHE A 175 11.37 -3.61 21.06
N ALA A 176 12.71 -3.57 20.97
CA ALA A 176 13.58 -3.61 22.16
C ALA A 176 13.33 -2.39 23.08
N GLU A 177 13.15 -1.21 22.51
CA GLU A 177 12.80 0.01 23.26
C GLU A 177 11.44 -0.12 23.98
N ARG A 178 10.45 -0.73 23.31
CA ARG A 178 9.14 -1.00 23.90
C ARG A 178 9.22 -1.98 25.07
N GLU A 179 9.91 -3.11 24.89
CA GLU A 179 10.12 -4.08 25.98
C GLU A 179 10.81 -3.43 27.18
N SER A 180 11.83 -2.60 26.94
CA SER A 180 12.53 -1.87 27.99
C SER A 180 11.59 -0.94 28.76
N LYS A 181 10.72 -0.20 28.08
CA LYS A 181 9.73 0.68 28.70
C LYS A 181 8.72 -0.09 29.54
N ILE A 182 8.22 -1.22 29.03
CA ILE A 182 7.27 -2.07 29.75
C ILE A 182 7.94 -2.65 31.01
N ASN A 183 9.13 -3.19 30.90
CA ASN A 183 9.87 -3.75 32.02
C ASN A 183 10.19 -2.70 33.10
N LYS A 184 10.50 -1.46 32.70
CA LYS A 184 10.69 -0.36 33.63
C LYS A 184 9.39 0.00 34.35
N ALA A 185 8.27 0.13 33.63
CA ALA A 185 6.98 0.44 34.23
C ALA A 185 6.52 -0.64 35.22
N ILE A 186 6.77 -1.92 34.92
CA ILE A 186 6.46 -3.04 35.84
C ILE A 186 7.32 -2.93 37.12
N LYS A 187 8.61 -2.62 36.99
CA LYS A 187 9.47 -2.43 38.16
C LYS A 187 9.01 -1.26 39.02
N ASP A 188 8.64 -0.14 38.41
CA ASP A 188 8.17 1.06 39.11
C ASP A 188 6.82 0.83 39.84
N ILE A 189 6.06 -0.21 39.48
CA ILE A 189 4.79 -0.60 40.14
C ILE A 189 5.03 -1.61 41.27
N LEU A 190 6.04 -2.48 41.16
CA LEU A 190 6.29 -3.57 42.10
C LEU A 190 7.25 -3.22 43.24
N PHE A 191 7.97 -2.11 43.13
CA PHE A 191 8.93 -1.61 44.10
C PHE A 191 8.70 -0.16 44.46
#